data_518c86de3ad01a54ecade0538975baca
#
_entry.id   518c86de3ad01a54ecade0538975baca
#
_cell.length_a   1.000
_cell.length_b   1.000
_cell.length_c   1.000
_cell.angle_alpha   90.00
_cell.angle_beta   90.00
_cell.angle_gamma   90.00
#
_symmetry.space_group_name_H-M   'P 1'
#
loop_
_entity.id
_entity.type
_entity.pdbx_description
1 polymer ?
#
loop_
_entity_poly.entity_id
_entity_poly.type
_entity_poly.pdbx_seq_one_letter_code
_entity_poly.pdbx_strand_id
1 'polypeptide(L)'
;MGLTLTASADFAIDKPAGEPCPNLRRDFRCGIHVRLRDGGFPGCTVYDCFGAGQKVVQVTFGGRDWHQAADSGALMFEVFAVMRLLHELLWYLTEALVLAPTLHSELRTALDDTERLTFGSPQSLAGLDTPAHRSRINDLLLRTSELVRAGVSPMPTNHRGADLRGADLRGADLRGVDLRSAYLTAADLRAADLTAADLIGAELRDADLRGADLARSIFLTQMQVNAARGDAGTRLPPRLIRPPHWA
;
A
#
# COMPACT_ATOMS: atom_id res chain seq x y z
N MET A 1 -15.82 7.72 -0.73
CA MET A 1 -16.38 8.49 0.39
C MET A 1 -15.31 8.82 1.44
N GLY A 2 -14.63 7.86 2.09
CA GLY A 2 -13.74 8.10 3.24
C GLY A 2 -12.51 8.97 3.00
N LEU A 3 -12.13 9.25 1.76
CA LEU A 3 -10.91 9.99 1.45
C LEU A 3 -11.20 11.44 1.07
N THR A 4 -10.32 12.35 1.55
CA THR A 4 -10.19 13.69 0.98
C THR A 4 -9.49 13.59 -0.37
N LEU A 5 -9.95 14.32 -1.37
CA LEU A 5 -9.22 14.59 -2.61
C LEU A 5 -8.82 16.05 -2.60
N THR A 6 -7.60 16.36 -3.01
CA THR A 6 -7.13 17.73 -3.16
C THR A 6 -6.78 17.96 -4.63
N ALA A 7 -7.29 19.01 -5.22
CA ALA A 7 -7.03 19.40 -6.61
C ALA A 7 -5.51 19.48 -6.84
N SER A 8 -5.01 18.70 -7.79
CA SER A 8 -3.59 18.49 -8.05
C SER A 8 -3.40 17.74 -9.38
N ALA A 9 -2.19 17.31 -9.67
CA ALA A 9 -1.95 16.38 -10.78
C ALA A 9 -2.69 15.04 -10.64
N ASP A 10 -3.11 14.67 -9.42
CA ASP A 10 -3.78 13.39 -9.13
C ASP A 10 -5.31 13.47 -9.17
N PHE A 11 -5.89 14.65 -8.92
CA PHE A 11 -7.34 14.84 -8.82
C PHE A 11 -7.76 16.18 -9.39
N ALA A 12 -8.72 16.17 -10.30
CA ALA A 12 -9.26 17.37 -10.94
C ALA A 12 -10.15 18.23 -10.01
N ILE A 13 -10.44 17.77 -8.79
CA ILE A 13 -11.37 18.42 -7.85
C ILE A 13 -10.87 18.39 -6.42
N ASP A 14 -11.35 19.34 -5.62
CA ASP A 14 -11.35 19.23 -4.17
C ASP A 14 -12.61 18.52 -3.70
N LYS A 15 -12.45 17.58 -2.75
CA LYS A 15 -13.54 16.85 -2.11
C LYS A 15 -13.17 16.52 -0.67
N PRO A 16 -13.90 16.99 0.34
CA PRO A 16 -13.65 16.63 1.73
C PRO A 16 -13.93 15.15 2.00
N ALA A 17 -13.33 14.62 3.06
CA ALA A 17 -13.67 13.28 3.57
C ALA A 17 -15.15 13.26 4.00
N GLY A 18 -15.79 12.12 3.87
CA GLY A 18 -17.21 11.95 4.21
C GLY A 18 -18.19 12.33 3.10
N GLU A 19 -17.79 13.13 2.13
CA GLU A 19 -18.61 13.47 0.98
C GLU A 19 -18.47 12.47 -0.18
N PRO A 20 -19.55 12.18 -0.93
CA PRO A 20 -19.45 11.33 -2.12
C PRO A 20 -18.71 12.04 -3.24
N CYS A 21 -17.90 11.28 -3.98
CA CYS A 21 -17.32 11.76 -5.23
C CYS A 21 -18.48 12.05 -6.24
N PRO A 22 -18.47 13.16 -6.99
CA PRO A 22 -19.50 13.45 -7.99
C PRO A 22 -19.57 12.40 -9.10
N ASN A 23 -18.50 11.63 -9.30
CA ASN A 23 -18.47 10.52 -10.26
C ASN A 23 -19.02 9.19 -9.67
N LEU A 24 -19.40 9.16 -8.38
CA LEU A 24 -19.99 7.98 -7.73
C LEU A 24 -21.46 7.86 -8.10
N ARG A 25 -21.85 6.74 -8.72
CA ARG A 25 -23.23 6.42 -9.07
C ARG A 25 -23.99 5.87 -7.85
N ARG A 26 -25.33 5.81 -7.96
CA ARG A 26 -26.19 5.23 -6.91
C ARG A 26 -25.94 3.75 -6.64
N ASP A 27 -25.39 3.01 -7.61
CA ASP A 27 -24.96 1.63 -7.48
C ASP A 27 -23.53 1.46 -6.90
N PHE A 28 -22.96 2.53 -6.34
CA PHE A 28 -21.62 2.61 -5.77
C PHE A 28 -20.47 2.40 -6.78
N ARG A 29 -20.75 2.38 -8.07
CA ARG A 29 -19.72 2.30 -9.11
C ARG A 29 -19.24 3.68 -9.53
N CYS A 30 -17.98 3.78 -9.90
CA CYS A 30 -17.44 4.99 -10.49
C CYS A 30 -17.93 5.16 -11.94
N GLY A 31 -18.58 6.28 -12.23
CA GLY A 31 -19.12 6.60 -13.57
C GLY A 31 -18.06 6.81 -14.64
N ILE A 32 -16.81 7.09 -14.23
CA ILE A 32 -15.68 7.35 -15.12
C ILE A 32 -14.55 6.32 -14.95
N HIS A 33 -14.82 5.14 -14.37
CA HIS A 33 -13.78 4.17 -13.98
C HIS A 33 -12.84 3.80 -15.14
N VAL A 34 -13.38 3.63 -16.35
CA VAL A 34 -12.60 3.25 -17.54
C VAL A 34 -11.75 4.37 -18.14
N ARG A 35 -11.95 5.62 -17.68
CA ARG A 35 -11.25 6.82 -18.19
C ARG A 35 -10.78 7.74 -17.04
N LEU A 36 -10.38 7.16 -15.92
CA LEU A 36 -9.97 7.93 -14.73
C LEU A 36 -8.81 8.89 -15.03
N ARG A 37 -7.78 8.43 -15.75
CA ARG A 37 -6.62 9.25 -16.11
C ARG A 37 -7.04 10.41 -17.02
N ASP A 38 -7.79 10.14 -18.08
CA ASP A 38 -8.28 11.16 -19.03
C ASP A 38 -9.25 12.15 -18.37
N GLY A 39 -9.99 11.68 -17.37
CA GLY A 39 -10.91 12.48 -16.56
C GLY A 39 -10.24 13.34 -15.49
N GLY A 40 -8.91 13.31 -15.35
CA GLY A 40 -8.17 14.04 -14.33
C GLY A 40 -8.17 13.40 -12.95
N PHE A 41 -8.30 12.06 -12.88
CA PHE A 41 -8.29 11.29 -11.63
C PHE A 41 -7.25 10.15 -11.65
N PRO A 42 -5.99 10.40 -12.06
CA PRO A 42 -4.97 9.35 -12.03
C PRO A 42 -4.75 8.78 -10.61
N GLY A 43 -4.89 9.57 -9.56
CA GLY A 43 -4.78 9.11 -8.18
C GLY A 43 -5.78 8.02 -7.80
N CYS A 44 -6.97 7.97 -8.45
CA CYS A 44 -7.93 6.87 -8.23
C CYS A 44 -7.46 5.54 -8.84
N THR A 45 -6.54 5.54 -9.80
CA THR A 45 -6.04 4.30 -10.45
C THR A 45 -5.01 3.58 -9.58
N VAL A 46 -4.39 4.30 -8.65
CA VAL A 46 -3.34 3.76 -7.78
C VAL A 46 -3.86 3.39 -6.39
N TYR A 47 -5.06 3.84 -6.01
CA TYR A 47 -5.62 3.58 -4.69
C TYR A 47 -5.99 2.11 -4.50
N ASP A 48 -5.54 1.52 -3.39
CA ASP A 48 -5.92 0.19 -2.94
C ASP A 48 -6.37 0.26 -1.47
N CYS A 49 -7.50 -0.34 -1.16
CA CYS A 49 -7.99 -0.47 0.20
C CYS A 49 -7.68 -1.84 0.82
N PHE A 50 -6.94 -2.70 0.14
CA PHE A 50 -6.63 -4.07 0.58
C PHE A 50 -7.89 -4.90 0.95
N GLY A 51 -9.04 -4.61 0.32
CA GLY A 51 -10.31 -5.27 0.64
C GLY A 51 -11.05 -4.70 1.87
N ALA A 52 -10.50 -3.69 2.54
CA ALA A 52 -11.10 -3.12 3.75
C ALA A 52 -12.53 -2.60 3.55
N GLY A 53 -12.82 -2.01 2.38
CA GLY A 53 -14.16 -1.49 2.08
C GLY A 53 -15.23 -2.57 2.11
N GLN A 54 -14.96 -3.72 1.48
CA GLN A 54 -15.87 -4.86 1.48
C GLN A 54 -16.05 -5.42 2.90
N LYS A 55 -14.96 -5.56 3.66
CA LYS A 55 -15.00 -6.05 5.04
C LYS A 55 -15.86 -5.15 5.93
N VAL A 56 -15.68 -3.83 5.83
CA VAL A 56 -16.46 -2.85 6.61
C VAL A 56 -17.95 -2.98 6.28
N VAL A 57 -18.34 -2.89 5.02
CA VAL A 57 -19.75 -2.92 4.63
C VAL A 57 -20.37 -4.28 4.92
N GLN A 58 -19.75 -5.37 4.44
CA GLN A 58 -20.40 -6.69 4.46
C GLN A 58 -20.34 -7.36 5.82
N VAL A 59 -19.28 -7.16 6.59
CA VAL A 59 -19.07 -7.82 7.88
C VAL A 59 -19.35 -6.88 9.03
N THR A 60 -18.61 -5.77 9.14
CA THR A 60 -18.66 -4.89 10.31
C THR A 60 -20.03 -4.20 10.45
N PHE A 61 -20.65 -3.79 9.33
CA PHE A 61 -21.98 -3.14 9.32
C PHE A 61 -23.10 -4.03 8.78
N GLY A 62 -22.87 -5.34 8.63
CA GLY A 62 -23.91 -6.33 8.30
C GLY A 62 -24.60 -6.12 6.96
N GLY A 63 -23.89 -5.64 5.94
CA GLY A 63 -24.39 -5.38 4.59
C GLY A 63 -25.09 -4.02 4.42
N ARG A 64 -25.20 -3.23 5.49
CA ARG A 64 -25.78 -1.87 5.41
C ARG A 64 -24.78 -0.89 4.85
N ASP A 65 -25.20 -0.12 3.87
CA ASP A 65 -24.39 0.96 3.32
C ASP A 65 -24.58 2.28 4.09
N TRP A 66 -23.75 3.26 3.78
CA TRP A 66 -23.76 4.56 4.46
C TRP A 66 -25.01 5.41 4.19
N HIS A 67 -25.79 5.13 3.14
CA HIS A 67 -27.09 5.79 2.91
C HIS A 67 -28.16 5.21 3.84
N GLN A 68 -28.11 3.90 4.09
CA GLN A 68 -29.06 3.20 4.96
C GLN A 68 -28.74 3.37 6.44
N ALA A 69 -27.51 3.78 6.74
CA ALA A 69 -26.98 3.98 8.08
C ALA A 69 -26.71 5.46 8.35
N ALA A 70 -27.69 6.35 8.10
CA ALA A 70 -27.53 7.80 8.18
C ALA A 70 -26.90 8.27 9.50
N ASP A 71 -27.27 7.64 10.63
CA ASP A 71 -26.71 7.95 11.95
C ASP A 71 -25.30 7.33 12.18
N SER A 72 -24.85 6.45 11.31
CA SER A 72 -23.58 5.70 11.45
C SER A 72 -22.57 6.01 10.34
N GLY A 73 -22.88 6.90 9.41
CA GLY A 73 -22.02 7.21 8.26
C GLY A 73 -20.63 7.69 8.68
N ALA A 74 -20.55 8.61 9.64
CA ALA A 74 -19.27 9.11 10.16
C ALA A 74 -18.46 7.97 10.79
N LEU A 75 -19.08 7.15 11.64
CA LEU A 75 -18.44 5.98 12.26
C LEU A 75 -17.96 4.98 11.22
N MET A 76 -18.71 4.75 10.14
CA MET A 76 -18.29 3.85 9.05
C MET A 76 -17.00 4.32 8.39
N PHE A 77 -16.79 5.63 8.22
CA PHE A 77 -15.56 6.17 7.63
C PHE A 77 -14.37 6.11 8.59
N GLU A 78 -14.60 6.33 9.89
CA GLU A 78 -13.57 6.12 10.92
C GLU A 78 -13.13 4.65 10.94
N VAL A 79 -14.07 3.74 11.00
CA VAL A 79 -13.82 2.29 10.97
C VAL A 79 -13.12 1.88 9.67
N PHE A 80 -13.47 2.48 8.53
CA PHE A 80 -12.80 2.19 7.27
C PHE A 80 -11.31 2.56 7.30
N ALA A 81 -10.95 3.70 7.89
CA ALA A 81 -9.55 4.10 8.00
C ALA A 81 -8.74 3.10 8.84
N VAL A 82 -9.30 2.67 9.98
CA VAL A 82 -8.70 1.64 10.84
C VAL A 82 -8.59 0.30 10.12
N MET A 83 -9.68 -0.15 9.49
CA MET A 83 -9.71 -1.43 8.76
C MET A 83 -8.70 -1.46 7.62
N ARG A 84 -8.55 -0.36 6.87
CA ARG A 84 -7.54 -0.27 5.81
C ARG A 84 -6.12 -0.44 6.35
N LEU A 85 -5.81 0.19 7.50
CA LEU A 85 -4.53 0.02 8.16
C LEU A 85 -4.31 -1.44 8.59
N LEU A 86 -5.30 -2.08 9.23
CA LEU A 86 -5.19 -3.48 9.65
C LEU A 86 -4.94 -4.40 8.44
N HIS A 87 -5.66 -4.21 7.34
CA HIS A 87 -5.49 -5.01 6.13
C HIS A 87 -4.13 -4.79 5.46
N GLU A 88 -3.61 -3.55 5.47
CA GLU A 88 -2.25 -3.26 5.02
C GLU A 88 -1.20 -3.99 5.88
N LEU A 89 -1.36 -3.98 7.21
CA LEU A 89 -0.48 -4.73 8.11
C LEU A 89 -0.57 -6.25 7.89
N LEU A 90 -1.76 -6.79 7.65
CA LEU A 90 -1.94 -8.20 7.29
C LEU A 90 -1.22 -8.56 5.99
N TRP A 91 -1.24 -7.69 4.99
CA TRP A 91 -0.48 -7.85 3.76
C TRP A 91 1.01 -8.02 4.04
N TYR A 92 1.61 -7.12 4.82
CA TYR A 92 3.03 -7.19 5.18
C TYR A 92 3.36 -8.39 6.06
N LEU A 93 2.54 -8.70 7.07
CA LEU A 93 2.76 -9.85 7.96
C LEU A 93 2.70 -11.19 7.21
N THR A 94 1.78 -11.33 6.25
CA THR A 94 1.67 -12.52 5.41
C THR A 94 2.95 -12.74 4.60
N GLU A 95 3.54 -11.68 4.06
CA GLU A 95 4.82 -11.76 3.37
C GLU A 95 5.97 -12.08 4.33
N ALA A 96 6.02 -11.39 5.48
CA ALA A 96 7.06 -11.59 6.48
C ALA A 96 7.14 -13.04 6.98
N LEU A 97 6.00 -13.72 7.14
CA LEU A 97 5.93 -15.14 7.52
C LEU A 97 6.67 -16.06 6.55
N VAL A 98 6.62 -15.74 5.25
CA VAL A 98 7.33 -16.52 4.22
C VAL A 98 8.82 -16.17 4.21
N LEU A 99 9.15 -14.89 4.43
CA LEU A 99 10.51 -14.38 4.29
C LEU A 99 11.41 -14.69 5.50
N ALA A 100 10.87 -14.74 6.73
CA ALA A 100 11.63 -14.89 7.96
C ALA A 100 11.17 -16.10 8.81
N PRO A 101 11.51 -17.33 8.43
CA PRO A 101 11.12 -18.52 9.19
C PRO A 101 11.59 -18.52 10.65
N THR A 102 12.68 -17.85 10.95
CA THR A 102 13.21 -17.72 12.33
C THR A 102 12.33 -16.87 13.25
N LEU A 103 11.49 -16.00 12.68
CA LEU A 103 10.52 -15.16 13.41
C LEU A 103 9.09 -15.72 13.31
N HIS A 104 8.90 -16.93 12.77
CA HIS A 104 7.58 -17.47 12.42
C HIS A 104 6.58 -17.43 13.58
N SER A 105 6.97 -17.78 14.79
CA SER A 105 6.06 -17.79 15.96
C SER A 105 5.55 -16.38 16.28
N GLU A 106 6.46 -15.40 16.35
CA GLU A 106 6.12 -14.01 16.65
C GLU A 106 5.25 -13.40 15.55
N LEU A 107 5.62 -13.65 14.27
CA LEU A 107 4.87 -13.16 13.10
C LEU A 107 3.48 -13.80 13.01
N ARG A 108 3.35 -15.09 13.32
CA ARG A 108 2.06 -15.80 13.37
C ARG A 108 1.15 -15.19 14.44
N THR A 109 1.66 -15.01 15.65
CA THR A 109 0.90 -14.37 16.72
C THR A 109 0.45 -12.95 16.31
N ALA A 110 1.34 -12.17 15.72
CA ALA A 110 1.02 -10.81 15.26
C ALA A 110 -0.03 -10.81 14.13
N LEU A 111 0.03 -11.77 13.20
CA LEU A 111 -0.95 -11.93 12.14
C LEU A 111 -2.33 -12.28 12.73
N ASP A 112 -2.39 -13.31 13.58
CA ASP A 112 -3.64 -13.79 14.19
C ASP A 112 -4.29 -12.71 15.08
N ASP A 113 -3.48 -11.94 15.83
CA ASP A 113 -3.93 -10.79 16.62
C ASP A 113 -4.51 -9.69 15.71
N THR A 114 -3.80 -9.34 14.63
CA THR A 114 -4.25 -8.32 13.69
C THR A 114 -5.52 -8.76 12.96
N GLU A 115 -5.59 -10.02 12.54
CA GLU A 115 -6.79 -10.58 11.90
C GLU A 115 -7.99 -10.54 12.85
N ARG A 116 -7.82 -10.94 14.13
CA ARG A 116 -8.88 -10.90 15.15
C ARG A 116 -9.42 -9.47 15.33
N LEU A 117 -8.56 -8.45 15.32
CA LEU A 117 -9.00 -7.05 15.40
C LEU A 117 -9.95 -6.67 14.26
N THR A 118 -9.79 -7.23 13.04
CA THR A 118 -10.68 -6.93 11.91
C THR A 118 -12.12 -7.41 12.10
N PHE A 119 -12.38 -8.25 13.09
CA PHE A 119 -13.73 -8.71 13.46
C PHE A 119 -14.35 -7.94 14.64
N GLY A 120 -13.69 -6.89 15.09
CA GLY A 120 -14.19 -6.03 16.17
C GLY A 120 -15.51 -5.32 15.81
N SER A 121 -16.27 -4.93 16.84
CA SER A 121 -17.44 -4.08 16.66
C SER A 121 -17.04 -2.70 16.10
N PRO A 122 -17.96 -1.95 15.46
CA PRO A 122 -17.65 -0.60 14.98
C PRO A 122 -17.03 0.30 16.06
N GLN A 123 -17.54 0.24 17.28
CA GLN A 123 -17.05 1.05 18.41
C GLN A 123 -15.66 0.62 18.85
N SER A 124 -15.39 -0.70 18.93
CA SER A 124 -14.06 -1.19 19.31
C SER A 124 -13.01 -0.89 18.24
N LEU A 125 -13.39 -0.90 16.96
CA LEU A 125 -12.48 -0.53 15.86
C LEU A 125 -12.18 0.97 15.88
N ALA A 126 -13.19 1.84 16.04
CA ALA A 126 -12.99 3.29 16.13
C ALA A 126 -12.14 3.69 17.34
N GLY A 127 -12.25 2.95 18.46
CA GLY A 127 -11.45 3.19 19.68
C GLY A 127 -10.08 2.51 19.69
N LEU A 128 -9.66 1.84 18.61
CA LEU A 128 -8.39 1.12 18.56
C LEU A 128 -7.19 2.09 18.55
N ASP A 129 -6.22 1.86 19.46
CA ASP A 129 -4.92 2.54 19.41
C ASP A 129 -4.10 2.02 18.19
N THR A 130 -4.43 2.56 17.04
CA THR A 130 -3.78 2.18 15.78
C THR A 130 -2.28 2.55 15.74
N PRO A 131 -1.81 3.67 16.30
CA PRO A 131 -0.39 3.98 16.40
C PRO A 131 0.39 2.92 17.18
N ALA A 132 -0.07 2.53 18.36
CA ALA A 132 0.60 1.52 19.20
C ALA A 132 0.62 0.15 18.49
N HIS A 133 -0.51 -0.26 17.88
CA HIS A 133 -0.57 -1.51 17.13
C HIS A 133 0.39 -1.50 15.93
N ARG A 134 0.40 -0.43 15.14
CA ARG A 134 1.31 -0.26 13.99
C ARG A 134 2.78 -0.29 14.42
N SER A 135 3.14 0.38 15.53
CA SER A 135 4.52 0.39 16.03
C SER A 135 5.00 -1.03 16.34
N ARG A 136 4.20 -1.82 17.09
CA ARG A 136 4.52 -3.21 17.43
C ARG A 136 4.73 -4.08 16.19
N ILE A 137 3.88 -3.94 15.18
CA ILE A 137 4.03 -4.70 13.92
C ILE A 137 5.26 -4.23 13.16
N ASN A 138 5.51 -2.91 13.11
CA ASN A 138 6.66 -2.35 12.41
C ASN A 138 8.00 -2.88 12.96
N ASP A 139 8.12 -3.13 14.27
CA ASP A 139 9.32 -3.71 14.88
C ASP A 139 9.60 -5.12 14.33
N LEU A 140 8.56 -5.95 14.16
CA LEU A 140 8.68 -7.28 13.56
C LEU A 140 9.04 -7.19 12.06
N LEU A 141 8.41 -6.28 11.33
CA LEU A 141 8.72 -6.06 9.91
C LEU A 141 10.15 -5.53 9.71
N LEU A 142 10.66 -4.72 10.62
CA LEU A 142 12.03 -4.24 10.58
C LEU A 142 13.02 -5.39 10.79
N ARG A 143 12.80 -6.23 11.81
CA ARG A 143 13.62 -7.43 12.05
C ARG A 143 13.59 -8.39 10.86
N THR A 144 12.41 -8.58 10.24
CA THR A 144 12.28 -9.36 9.01
C THR A 144 13.11 -8.77 7.88
N SER A 145 13.03 -7.47 7.67
CA SER A 145 13.80 -6.75 6.65
C SER A 145 15.30 -6.94 6.86
N GLU A 146 15.79 -6.75 8.07
CA GLU A 146 17.21 -6.92 8.42
C GLU A 146 17.72 -8.32 8.09
N LEU A 147 16.96 -9.37 8.45
CA LEU A 147 17.30 -10.77 8.17
C LEU A 147 17.38 -11.03 6.65
N VAL A 148 16.41 -10.58 5.88
CA VAL A 148 16.36 -10.81 4.43
C VAL A 148 17.50 -10.07 3.72
N ARG A 149 17.71 -8.81 4.06
CA ARG A 149 18.72 -7.96 3.45
C ARG A 149 20.15 -8.42 3.76
N ALA A 150 20.40 -8.86 4.99
CA ALA A 150 21.70 -9.43 5.39
C ALA A 150 22.06 -10.70 4.60
N GLY A 151 21.05 -11.46 4.14
CA GLY A 151 21.26 -12.65 3.29
C GLY A 151 21.71 -12.34 1.85
N VAL A 152 21.61 -11.07 1.42
CA VAL A 152 21.97 -10.66 0.05
C VAL A 152 23.17 -9.73 0.00
N SER A 153 23.30 -8.86 0.98
CA SER A 153 24.42 -7.93 1.08
C SER A 153 24.97 -7.92 2.51
N PRO A 154 26.27 -8.17 2.72
CA PRO A 154 26.86 -8.17 4.07
C PRO A 154 26.92 -6.77 4.70
N MET A 155 26.83 -5.72 3.87
CA MET A 155 26.77 -4.32 4.32
C MET A 155 25.68 -3.57 3.54
N PRO A 156 24.39 -3.85 3.84
CA PRO A 156 23.29 -3.24 3.13
C PRO A 156 23.26 -1.73 3.37
N THR A 157 23.18 -0.98 2.28
CA THR A 157 23.07 0.49 2.34
C THR A 157 21.73 0.90 2.93
N ASN A 158 21.73 1.97 3.71
CA ASN A 158 20.53 2.53 4.32
C ASN A 158 20.16 3.86 3.66
N HIS A 159 19.04 3.87 2.96
CA HIS A 159 18.41 5.05 2.35
C HIS A 159 16.98 5.28 2.89
N ARG A 160 16.74 4.82 4.12
CA ARG A 160 15.44 5.00 4.78
C ARG A 160 15.08 6.48 4.87
N GLY A 161 13.90 6.84 4.31
CA GLY A 161 13.41 8.22 4.27
C GLY A 161 14.25 9.17 3.40
N ALA A 162 15.20 8.65 2.61
CA ALA A 162 16.04 9.49 1.75
C ALA A 162 15.21 10.21 0.68
N ASP A 163 15.60 11.43 0.37
CA ASP A 163 15.07 12.17 -0.76
C ASP A 163 15.86 11.80 -2.03
N LEU A 164 15.26 10.92 -2.83
CA LEU A 164 15.78 10.41 -4.09
C LEU A 164 14.88 10.82 -5.27
N ARG A 165 14.10 11.89 -5.13
CA ARG A 165 13.22 12.39 -6.18
C ARG A 165 14.01 12.79 -7.41
N GLY A 166 13.64 12.21 -8.57
CA GLY A 166 14.32 12.45 -9.84
C GLY A 166 15.77 11.95 -9.90
N ALA A 167 16.21 11.16 -8.91
CA ALA A 167 17.58 10.62 -8.90
C ALA A 167 17.85 9.71 -10.10
N ASP A 168 19.04 9.77 -10.66
CA ASP A 168 19.53 8.83 -11.69
C ASP A 168 20.12 7.59 -11.00
N LEU A 169 19.33 6.52 -10.97
CA LEU A 169 19.68 5.21 -10.39
C LEU A 169 19.65 4.10 -11.46
N ARG A 170 19.85 4.44 -12.71
CA ARG A 170 19.87 3.49 -13.84
C ARG A 170 20.94 2.42 -13.66
N GLY A 171 20.51 1.16 -13.75
CA GLY A 171 21.42 0.02 -13.61
C GLY A 171 22.09 -0.08 -12.24
N ALA A 172 21.62 0.68 -11.25
CA ALA A 172 22.20 0.67 -9.90
C ALA A 172 22.05 -0.71 -9.25
N ASP A 173 23.07 -1.13 -8.52
CA ASP A 173 23.00 -2.26 -7.60
C ASP A 173 22.37 -1.79 -6.28
N LEU A 174 21.06 -2.02 -6.14
CA LEU A 174 20.27 -1.69 -4.95
C LEU A 174 19.88 -2.95 -4.16
N ARG A 175 20.63 -4.05 -4.34
CA ARG A 175 20.35 -5.30 -3.62
C ARG A 175 20.49 -5.14 -2.12
N GLY A 176 19.44 -5.54 -1.40
CA GLY A 176 19.39 -5.44 0.06
C GLY A 176 19.39 -4.02 0.61
N VAL A 177 19.12 -3.00 -0.19
CA VAL A 177 19.05 -1.60 0.26
C VAL A 177 17.79 -1.38 1.09
N ASP A 178 17.91 -0.61 2.19
CA ASP A 178 16.77 -0.11 2.94
C ASP A 178 16.24 1.17 2.29
N LEU A 179 15.10 1.05 1.58
CA LEU A 179 14.38 2.16 0.94
C LEU A 179 13.06 2.47 1.66
N ARG A 180 12.90 2.03 2.91
CA ARG A 180 11.67 2.28 3.69
C ARG A 180 11.36 3.77 3.74
N SER A 181 10.15 4.13 3.32
CA SER A 181 9.68 5.52 3.27
C SER A 181 10.58 6.48 2.45
N ALA A 182 11.42 5.98 1.54
CA ALA A 182 12.20 6.82 0.64
C ALA A 182 11.30 7.52 -0.39
N TYR A 183 11.65 8.74 -0.75
CA TYR A 183 10.97 9.51 -1.79
C TYR A 183 11.65 9.25 -3.14
N LEU A 184 11.06 8.37 -3.95
CA LEU A 184 11.57 7.97 -5.26
C LEU A 184 10.71 8.53 -6.40
N THR A 185 9.90 9.56 -6.13
CA THR A 185 9.05 10.20 -7.14
C THR A 185 9.86 10.60 -8.35
N ALA A 186 9.47 10.13 -9.54
CA ALA A 186 10.13 10.37 -10.82
C ALA A 186 11.63 9.95 -10.89
N ALA A 187 12.11 9.11 -9.96
CA ALA A 187 13.47 8.55 -10.04
C ALA A 187 13.62 7.62 -11.26
N ASP A 188 14.79 7.64 -11.88
CA ASP A 188 15.14 6.74 -12.99
C ASP A 188 15.81 5.48 -12.43
N LEU A 189 15.01 4.43 -12.27
CA LEU A 189 15.40 3.10 -11.77
C LEU A 189 15.51 2.05 -12.90
N ARG A 190 15.63 2.49 -14.16
CA ARG A 190 15.70 1.58 -15.31
C ARG A 190 16.86 0.59 -15.15
N ALA A 191 16.54 -0.69 -15.36
CA ALA A 191 17.49 -1.79 -15.25
C ALA A 191 18.20 -1.90 -13.88
N ALA A 192 17.72 -1.25 -12.82
CA ALA A 192 18.25 -1.40 -11.46
C ALA A 192 17.94 -2.79 -10.89
N ASP A 193 18.84 -3.32 -10.08
CA ASP A 193 18.62 -4.56 -9.32
C ASP A 193 18.15 -4.21 -7.90
N LEU A 194 16.87 -4.44 -7.63
CA LEU A 194 16.21 -4.22 -6.34
C LEU A 194 15.97 -5.53 -5.57
N THR A 195 16.74 -6.58 -5.86
CA THR A 195 16.65 -7.87 -5.16
C THR A 195 16.80 -7.66 -3.65
N ALA A 196 15.83 -8.12 -2.87
CA ALA A 196 15.75 -7.97 -1.42
C ALA A 196 15.78 -6.49 -0.91
N ALA A 197 15.57 -5.51 -1.77
CA ALA A 197 15.37 -4.12 -1.34
C ALA A 197 14.06 -4.00 -0.55
N ASP A 198 14.08 -3.30 0.58
CA ASP A 198 12.89 -3.03 1.38
C ASP A 198 12.20 -1.74 0.90
N LEU A 199 11.01 -1.90 0.35
CA LEU A 199 10.21 -0.84 -0.26
C LEU A 199 8.97 -0.44 0.55
N ILE A 200 8.88 -0.85 1.83
CA ILE A 200 7.72 -0.49 2.68
C ILE A 200 7.55 1.03 2.74
N GLY A 201 6.41 1.53 2.30
CA GLY A 201 6.11 2.95 2.32
C GLY A 201 6.95 3.84 1.39
N ALA A 202 7.77 3.25 0.49
CA ALA A 202 8.51 4.04 -0.52
C ALA A 202 7.53 4.71 -1.50
N GLU A 203 7.77 5.96 -1.84
CA GLU A 203 6.97 6.73 -2.80
C GLU A 203 7.52 6.53 -4.22
N LEU A 204 6.87 5.69 -5.01
CA LEU A 204 7.29 5.32 -6.37
C LEU A 204 6.50 6.05 -7.48
N ARG A 205 5.81 7.13 -7.18
CA ARG A 205 5.04 7.89 -8.17
C ARG A 205 5.92 8.32 -9.34
N ASP A 206 5.50 7.98 -10.56
CA ASP A 206 6.21 8.28 -11.79
C ASP A 206 7.65 7.75 -11.88
N ALA A 207 8.12 6.95 -10.90
CA ALA A 207 9.42 6.29 -10.98
C ALA A 207 9.47 5.38 -12.22
N ASP A 208 10.59 5.42 -12.93
CA ASP A 208 10.80 4.62 -14.14
C ASP A 208 11.48 3.28 -13.78
N LEU A 209 10.68 2.22 -13.73
CA LEU A 209 11.09 0.86 -13.37
C LEU A 209 11.34 -0.03 -14.60
N ARG A 210 11.38 0.52 -15.82
CA ARG A 210 11.55 -0.30 -17.04
C ARG A 210 12.81 -1.15 -17.00
N GLY A 211 12.63 -2.46 -17.19
CA GLY A 211 13.73 -3.43 -17.12
C GLY A 211 14.29 -3.67 -15.73
N ALA A 212 13.78 -3.05 -14.66
CA ALA A 212 14.25 -3.24 -13.29
C ALA A 212 13.86 -4.63 -12.74
N ASP A 213 14.68 -5.17 -11.86
CA ASP A 213 14.42 -6.44 -11.17
C ASP A 213 13.90 -6.20 -9.75
N LEU A 214 12.58 -6.32 -9.56
CA LEU A 214 11.90 -6.27 -8.27
C LEU A 214 11.37 -7.67 -7.86
N ALA A 215 11.69 -8.74 -8.59
CA ALA A 215 11.07 -10.06 -8.38
C ALA A 215 11.21 -10.58 -6.95
N ARG A 216 12.25 -10.17 -6.24
CA ARG A 216 12.53 -10.53 -4.85
C ARG A 216 12.60 -9.33 -3.91
N SER A 217 12.15 -8.14 -4.35
CA SER A 217 11.98 -7.01 -3.42
C SER A 217 10.95 -7.35 -2.35
N ILE A 218 11.06 -6.73 -1.19
CA ILE A 218 10.20 -7.03 -0.05
C ILE A 218 9.27 -5.87 0.28
N PHE A 219 8.07 -6.21 0.74
CA PHE A 219 7.03 -5.27 1.20
C PHE A 219 6.54 -4.29 0.13
N LEU A 220 6.73 -4.62 -1.14
CA LEU A 220 6.15 -3.86 -2.25
C LEU A 220 4.65 -4.12 -2.35
N THR A 221 3.88 -3.06 -2.62
CA THR A 221 2.42 -3.11 -2.76
C THR A 221 1.97 -2.85 -4.20
N GLN A 222 0.74 -3.28 -4.52
CA GLN A 222 0.15 -3.01 -5.83
C GLN A 222 -0.03 -1.50 -6.09
N MET A 223 -0.30 -0.71 -5.04
CA MET A 223 -0.40 0.76 -5.14
C MET A 223 0.89 1.38 -5.68
N GLN A 224 2.04 0.98 -5.11
CA GLN A 224 3.34 1.48 -5.53
C GLN A 224 3.65 1.11 -6.99
N VAL A 225 3.35 -0.12 -7.38
CA VAL A 225 3.52 -0.59 -8.77
C VAL A 225 2.59 0.16 -9.73
N ASN A 226 1.33 0.37 -9.36
CA ASN A 226 0.37 1.12 -10.16
C ASN A 226 0.76 2.60 -10.35
N ALA A 227 1.49 3.18 -9.39
CA ALA A 227 1.93 4.56 -9.44
C ALA A 227 3.20 4.77 -10.29
N ALA A 228 3.96 3.71 -10.54
CA ALA A 228 5.21 3.75 -11.29
C ALA A 228 5.01 3.52 -12.79
N ARG A 229 6.08 3.67 -13.56
CA ARG A 229 6.19 3.29 -14.98
C ARG A 229 7.03 2.03 -15.09
N GLY A 230 6.61 1.11 -15.92
CA GLY A 230 7.35 -0.12 -16.19
C GLY A 230 7.09 -0.62 -17.60
N ASP A 231 7.65 -1.78 -17.92
CA ASP A 231 7.51 -2.43 -19.22
C ASP A 231 7.45 -3.96 -19.10
N ALA A 232 7.50 -4.64 -20.25
CA ALA A 232 7.53 -6.10 -20.31
C ALA A 232 8.79 -6.69 -19.66
N GLY A 233 9.89 -5.95 -19.60
CA GLY A 233 11.16 -6.34 -18.99
C GLY A 233 11.19 -6.18 -17.47
N THR A 234 10.29 -5.39 -16.89
CA THR A 234 10.22 -5.19 -15.44
C THR A 234 9.78 -6.48 -14.74
N ARG A 235 10.57 -6.96 -13.79
CA ARG A 235 10.29 -8.18 -13.02
C ARG A 235 9.65 -7.82 -11.69
N LEU A 236 8.46 -8.37 -11.43
CA LEU A 236 7.68 -8.12 -10.20
C LEU A 236 7.64 -9.36 -9.31
N PRO A 237 7.44 -9.19 -7.99
CA PRO A 237 7.09 -10.28 -7.09
C PRO A 237 5.84 -11.02 -7.61
N PRO A 238 5.76 -12.38 -7.49
CA PRO A 238 4.67 -13.19 -8.06
C PRO A 238 3.25 -12.80 -7.62
N ARG A 239 3.14 -12.17 -6.44
CA ARG A 239 1.86 -11.72 -5.85
C ARG A 239 1.34 -10.41 -6.43
N LEU A 240 2.15 -9.69 -7.21
CA LEU A 240 1.79 -8.42 -7.81
C LEU A 240 1.46 -8.58 -9.30
N ILE A 241 0.51 -7.80 -9.76
CA ILE A 241 0.03 -7.83 -11.13
C ILE A 241 0.65 -6.66 -11.89
N ARG A 242 1.15 -6.94 -13.10
CA ARG A 242 1.63 -5.89 -14.00
C ARG A 242 0.48 -4.94 -14.35
N PRO A 243 0.65 -3.62 -14.13
CA PRO A 243 -0.37 -2.65 -14.48
C PRO A 243 -0.65 -2.63 -16.00
N PRO A 244 -1.91 -2.48 -16.43
CA PRO A 244 -2.25 -2.43 -17.85
C PRO A 244 -1.62 -1.27 -18.63
N HIS A 245 -1.19 -0.21 -17.94
CA HIS A 245 -0.54 0.96 -18.57
C HIS A 245 0.97 0.79 -18.75
N TRP A 246 1.55 -0.31 -18.31
CA TRP A 246 2.94 -0.65 -18.61
C TRP A 246 3.03 -1.27 -20.01
N ALA A 247 3.61 -0.54 -20.91
CA ALA A 247 3.78 -0.97 -22.32
C ALA A 247 4.98 -1.93 -22.48
#